data_506c3e359bb40b579df4d07aa02f3334
#
_entry.id   506c3e359bb40b579df4d07aa02f3334
#
_cell.length_a   1.000
_cell.length_b   1.000
_cell.length_c   1.000
_cell.angle_alpha   90.00
_cell.angle_beta   90.00
_cell.angle_gamma   90.00
#
_symmetry.space_group_name_H-M   'P 1'
#
loop_
_entity.id
_entity.type
_entity.pdbx_description
1 polymer ?
#
loop_
_entity_poly.entity_id
_entity_poly.type
_entity_poly.pdbx_seq_one_letter_code
_entity_poly.pdbx_strand_id
1 'polypeptide(L)'
;MAYKEFHQNFLDINLDFVGNEATIPNFSFGPAIRENYVIHYITSGSGLFMINGFDHQLKAGDCFILPADVETFYQSDDLNPWAYYWLGLRGSVINDLFARTALN
;
A
#
# COMPACT_ATOMS: atom_id res chain seq x y z
N MET A 1 11.21 13.20 11.70
CA MET A 1 10.02 12.48 11.35
C MET A 1 10.23 11.65 10.10
N ALA A 2 9.61 10.51 10.04
CA ALA A 2 9.85 9.52 8.99
C ALA A 2 9.67 10.07 7.57
N TYR A 3 8.66 10.87 7.36
CA TYR A 3 8.42 11.42 6.03
C TYR A 3 9.59 12.25 5.53
N LYS A 4 10.13 13.08 6.41
CA LYS A 4 11.23 13.98 6.03
C LYS A 4 12.49 13.18 5.69
N GLU A 5 12.76 12.15 6.48
CA GLU A 5 13.90 11.27 6.21
C GLU A 5 13.72 10.52 4.91
N PHE A 6 12.52 10.01 4.68
CA PHE A 6 12.21 9.31 3.45
C PHE A 6 12.47 10.20 2.25
N HIS A 7 11.98 11.43 2.30
CA HIS A 7 12.13 12.36 1.20
C HIS A 7 13.60 12.66 0.91
N GLN A 8 14.41 12.86 1.96
CA GLN A 8 15.81 13.16 1.80
C GLN A 8 16.62 11.98 1.26
N ASN A 9 16.26 10.78 1.70
CA ASN A 9 17.02 9.58 1.36
C ASN A 9 16.67 9.02 0.00
N PHE A 10 15.52 9.36 -0.52
CA PHE A 10 15.01 8.80 -1.76
C PHE A 10 14.66 9.89 -2.76
N LEU A 11 15.64 10.76 -3.02
CA LEU A 11 15.45 11.87 -3.94
C LEU A 11 15.07 11.41 -5.34
N ASP A 12 15.46 10.19 -5.70
CA ASP A 12 15.19 9.66 -7.02
C ASP A 12 13.78 9.10 -7.15
N ILE A 13 13.07 8.96 -6.05
CA ILE A 13 11.72 8.42 -6.08
C ILE A 13 10.75 9.53 -6.46
N ASN A 14 10.03 9.29 -7.52
CA ASN A 14 8.99 10.21 -7.95
C ASN A 14 7.67 9.76 -7.36
N LEU A 15 7.10 10.61 -6.51
CA LEU A 15 5.77 10.36 -5.95
C LEU A 15 4.74 10.75 -7.00
N ASP A 16 3.91 9.80 -7.40
CA ASP A 16 2.82 10.10 -8.33
C ASP A 16 1.64 10.70 -7.58
N PHE A 17 1.37 10.19 -6.40
CA PHE A 17 0.26 10.71 -5.57
C PHE A 17 0.43 10.25 -4.13
N VAL A 18 -0.25 10.96 -3.25
CA VAL A 18 -0.29 10.64 -1.83
C VAL A 18 -1.67 11.04 -1.31
N GLY A 19 -2.20 10.26 -0.37
CA GLY A 19 -3.49 10.57 0.20
C GLY A 19 -3.78 9.76 1.46
N ASN A 20 -4.96 10.00 2.01
CA ASN A 20 -5.43 9.22 3.16
C ASN A 20 -6.94 9.05 3.05
N GLU A 21 -7.43 8.03 3.75
CA GLU A 21 -8.84 7.72 3.73
C GLU A 21 -9.22 6.91 4.96
N ALA A 22 -10.36 7.25 5.55
CA ALA A 22 -11.01 6.41 6.56
C ALA A 22 -12.15 5.72 5.85
N THR A 23 -12.11 4.39 5.78
CA THR A 23 -13.08 3.64 5.01
C THR A 23 -14.32 3.31 5.83
N ILE A 24 -15.41 2.98 5.12
CA ILE A 24 -16.62 2.46 5.73
C ILE A 24 -16.51 0.93 5.83
N PRO A 25 -17.37 0.29 6.63
CA PRO A 25 -17.37 -1.18 6.72
C PRO A 25 -17.49 -1.83 5.34
N ASN A 26 -16.70 -2.87 5.14
CA ASN A 26 -16.70 -3.67 3.91
C ASN A 26 -16.37 -2.89 2.64
N PHE A 27 -15.80 -1.70 2.78
CA PHE A 27 -15.34 -0.96 1.61
C PHE A 27 -14.27 -1.78 0.90
N SER A 28 -14.46 -2.01 -0.38
CA SER A 28 -13.53 -2.85 -1.14
C SER A 28 -13.04 -2.13 -2.39
N PHE A 29 -11.87 -2.53 -2.85
CA PHE A 29 -11.31 -2.04 -4.09
C PHE A 29 -10.66 -3.21 -4.83
N GLY A 30 -11.02 -3.35 -6.09
CA GLY A 30 -10.52 -4.41 -6.93
C GLY A 30 -11.57 -5.49 -7.14
N PRO A 31 -11.18 -6.58 -7.78
CA PRO A 31 -9.83 -6.83 -8.31
C PRO A 31 -9.40 -5.78 -9.32
N ALA A 32 -8.14 -5.37 -9.26
CA ALA A 32 -7.63 -4.34 -10.15
C ALA A 32 -6.14 -4.53 -10.40
N ILE A 33 -5.69 -4.10 -11.57
CA ILE A 33 -4.29 -4.07 -11.95
C ILE A 33 -3.91 -2.62 -12.13
N ARG A 34 -2.77 -2.22 -11.58
CA ARG A 34 -2.33 -0.83 -11.61
C ARG A 34 -1.03 -0.69 -12.36
N GLU A 35 -0.79 0.53 -12.84
CA GLU A 35 0.46 0.82 -13.52
C GLU A 35 1.58 1.22 -12.56
N ASN A 36 1.20 1.71 -11.37
CA ASN A 36 2.15 2.18 -10.37
C ASN A 36 2.10 1.30 -9.15
N TYR A 37 3.19 1.31 -8.39
CA TYR A 37 3.20 0.70 -7.07
C TYR A 37 2.46 1.64 -6.11
N VAL A 38 1.66 1.06 -5.24
CA VAL A 38 0.94 1.83 -4.22
C VAL A 38 1.20 1.17 -2.87
N ILE A 39 1.72 1.96 -1.94
CA ILE A 39 1.99 1.49 -0.59
C ILE A 39 0.92 2.06 0.32
N HIS A 40 0.26 1.19 1.07
CA HIS A 40 -0.75 1.58 2.06
C HIS A 40 -0.19 1.34 3.45
N TYR A 41 -0.28 2.35 4.31
CA TYR A 41 0.06 2.21 5.73
C TYR A 41 -1.23 2.36 6.54
N ILE A 42 -1.57 1.32 7.30
CA ILE A 42 -2.82 1.28 8.06
C ILE A 42 -2.63 2.01 9.38
N THR A 43 -3.40 3.06 9.59
CA THR A 43 -3.30 3.87 10.81
C THR A 43 -4.27 3.42 11.89
N SER A 44 -5.40 2.82 11.51
CA SER A 44 -6.38 2.31 12.45
C SER A 44 -7.21 1.24 11.78
N GLY A 45 -7.86 0.40 12.57
CA GLY A 45 -8.76 -0.61 12.05
C GLY A 45 -8.05 -1.80 11.45
N SER A 46 -8.79 -2.57 10.65
CA SER A 46 -8.29 -3.81 10.07
C SER A 46 -8.98 -4.09 8.73
N GLY A 47 -8.46 -5.06 8.01
CA GLY A 47 -9.02 -5.45 6.74
C GLY A 47 -8.30 -6.64 6.13
N LEU A 48 -8.73 -6.97 4.92
CA LEU A 48 -8.21 -8.10 4.16
C LEU A 48 -7.50 -7.60 2.92
N PHE A 49 -6.33 -8.13 2.66
CA PHE A 49 -5.58 -7.85 1.44
C PHE A 49 -5.29 -9.17 0.73
N MET A 50 -5.65 -9.25 -0.55
CA MET A 50 -5.50 -10.45 -1.36
C MET A 50 -4.58 -10.19 -2.53
N ILE A 51 -3.56 -11.04 -2.65
CA ILE A 51 -2.60 -10.96 -3.75
C ILE A 51 -2.07 -12.36 -4.05
N ASN A 52 -1.96 -12.68 -5.33
CA ASN A 52 -1.41 -13.95 -5.80
C ASN A 52 -2.11 -15.17 -5.18
N GLY A 53 -3.40 -15.04 -4.93
CA GLY A 53 -4.17 -16.14 -4.36
C GLY A 53 -4.04 -16.30 -2.85
N PHE A 54 -3.35 -15.39 -2.18
CA PHE A 54 -3.18 -15.43 -0.73
C PHE A 54 -3.93 -14.29 -0.08
N ASP A 55 -4.57 -14.60 1.06
CA ASP A 55 -5.29 -13.65 1.86
C ASP A 55 -4.45 -13.25 3.06
N HIS A 56 -4.39 -11.95 3.33
CA HIS A 56 -3.65 -11.41 4.47
C HIS A 56 -4.58 -10.57 5.31
N GLN A 57 -4.75 -10.96 6.58
CA GLN A 57 -5.48 -10.15 7.54
C GLN A 57 -4.50 -9.14 8.12
N LEU A 58 -4.80 -7.86 7.96
CA LEU A 58 -3.90 -6.77 8.36
C LEU A 58 -4.62 -5.81 9.28
N LYS A 59 -3.84 -5.09 10.09
CA LYS A 59 -4.38 -4.17 11.09
C LYS A 59 -3.48 -2.96 11.24
N ALA A 60 -3.88 -2.04 12.07
CA ALA A 60 -3.11 -0.83 12.35
C ALA A 60 -1.64 -1.15 12.63
N GLY A 61 -0.76 -0.41 11.99
CA GLY A 61 0.67 -0.63 12.07
C GLY A 61 1.22 -1.47 10.94
N ASP A 62 0.37 -2.17 10.21
CA ASP A 62 0.81 -2.97 9.07
C ASP A 62 0.80 -2.13 7.81
N CYS A 63 1.59 -2.57 6.82
CA CYS A 63 1.60 -1.99 5.48
C CYS A 63 1.24 -3.06 4.48
N PHE A 64 0.64 -2.65 3.37
CA PHE A 64 0.55 -3.54 2.23
C PHE A 64 0.88 -2.79 0.95
N ILE A 65 1.40 -3.53 0.00
CA ILE A 65 1.89 -2.96 -1.25
C ILE A 65 1.08 -3.54 -2.40
N LEU A 66 0.56 -2.65 -3.24
CA LEU A 66 -0.08 -3.04 -4.49
C LEU A 66 0.99 -2.92 -5.58
N PRO A 67 1.57 -4.05 -6.01
CA PRO A 67 2.62 -3.98 -7.04
C PRO A 67 2.04 -3.56 -8.37
N ALA A 68 2.88 -2.92 -9.19
CA ALA A 68 2.49 -2.61 -10.55
C ALA A 68 2.26 -3.90 -11.32
N ASP A 69 1.26 -3.89 -12.17
CA ASP A 69 0.95 -4.98 -13.11
C ASP A 69 0.56 -6.31 -12.45
N VAL A 70 0.15 -6.26 -11.19
CA VAL A 70 -0.32 -7.45 -10.46
C VAL A 70 -1.74 -7.19 -9.97
N GLU A 71 -2.60 -8.16 -10.16
CA GLU A 71 -3.98 -8.05 -9.69
C GLU A 71 -4.05 -8.16 -8.19
N THR A 72 -4.72 -7.20 -7.55
CA THR A 72 -4.88 -7.16 -6.10
C THR A 72 -6.31 -6.77 -5.73
N PHE A 73 -6.69 -7.12 -4.52
CA PHE A 73 -7.99 -6.79 -3.95
C PHE A 73 -7.81 -6.50 -2.47
N TYR A 74 -8.48 -5.49 -1.96
CA TYR A 74 -8.48 -5.24 -0.52
C TYR A 74 -9.85 -4.77 -0.06
N GLN A 75 -10.17 -5.07 1.20
CA GLN A 75 -11.48 -4.80 1.76
C GLN A 75 -11.36 -4.51 3.25
N SER A 76 -11.97 -3.41 3.70
CA SER A 76 -11.99 -3.08 5.12
C SER A 76 -12.91 -4.06 5.88
N ASP A 77 -12.60 -4.20 7.17
CA ASP A 77 -13.35 -5.08 8.05
C ASP A 77 -14.78 -4.56 8.27
N ASP A 78 -15.68 -5.49 8.56
CA ASP A 78 -17.08 -5.19 8.80
C ASP A 78 -17.30 -4.41 10.10
N LEU A 79 -16.57 -4.79 11.14
CA LEU A 79 -16.74 -4.22 12.48
C LEU A 79 -15.70 -3.17 12.83
N ASN A 80 -14.56 -3.19 12.16
CA ASN A 80 -13.45 -2.31 12.48
C ASN A 80 -12.75 -1.87 11.20
N PRO A 81 -13.46 -1.09 10.34
CA PRO A 81 -12.91 -0.70 9.06
C PRO A 81 -11.64 0.11 9.20
N TRP A 82 -10.69 -0.14 8.31
CA TRP A 82 -9.40 0.51 8.40
C TRP A 82 -9.40 1.93 7.84
N ALA A 83 -8.41 2.69 8.34
CA ALA A 83 -8.02 3.95 7.75
C ALA A 83 -6.56 3.81 7.36
N TYR A 84 -6.14 4.47 6.31
CA TYR A 84 -4.77 4.33 5.81
C TYR A 84 -4.30 5.57 5.08
N TYR A 85 -2.97 5.68 4.97
CA TYR A 85 -2.33 6.58 4.02
C TYR A 85 -1.84 5.75 2.85
N TRP A 86 -1.76 6.36 1.69
CA TRP A 86 -1.18 5.68 0.54
C TRP A 86 -0.20 6.58 -0.19
N LEU A 87 0.80 5.93 -0.83
CA LEU A 87 1.78 6.59 -1.69
C LEU A 87 1.81 5.86 -3.02
N GLY A 88 1.68 6.61 -4.10
CA GLY A 88 1.85 6.05 -5.44
C GLY A 88 3.25 6.36 -5.95
N LEU A 89 3.98 5.35 -6.38
CA LEU A 89 5.37 5.45 -6.81
C LEU A 89 5.53 4.89 -8.21
N ARG A 90 6.47 5.46 -8.96
CA ARG A 90 6.78 4.96 -10.28
C ARG A 90 7.54 3.64 -10.18
N GLY A 91 7.18 2.70 -11.08
CA GLY A 91 7.66 1.34 -10.97
C GLY A 91 9.15 1.18 -11.15
N SER A 92 9.77 1.93 -12.05
CA SER A 92 11.19 1.74 -12.32
C SER A 92 12.04 2.00 -11.09
N VAL A 93 11.72 3.03 -10.35
CA VAL A 93 12.49 3.39 -9.16
C VAL A 93 12.21 2.41 -8.02
N ILE A 94 10.95 2.06 -7.83
CA ILE A 94 10.58 1.19 -6.72
C ILE A 94 11.08 -0.24 -6.96
N ASN A 95 11.15 -0.69 -8.20
CA ASN A 95 11.71 -1.99 -8.50
C ASN A 95 13.19 -2.06 -8.11
N ASP A 96 13.93 -1.01 -8.40
CA ASP A 96 15.32 -0.93 -8.04
C ASP A 96 15.48 -0.94 -6.52
N LEU A 97 14.62 -0.20 -5.85
CA LEU A 97 14.66 -0.14 -4.39
C LEU A 97 14.36 -1.50 -3.77
N PHE A 98 13.36 -2.20 -4.27
CA PHE A 98 13.01 -3.52 -3.78
C PHE A 98 14.14 -4.52 -4.00
N ALA A 99 14.84 -4.41 -5.12
CA ALA A 99 15.96 -5.31 -5.40
C ALA A 99 17.10 -5.13 -4.41
N ARG A 100 17.19 -3.98 -3.77
CA ARG A 100 18.26 -3.69 -2.81
C ARG A 100 17.89 -4.00 -1.38
N THR A 101 16.62 -4.30 -1.12
CA THR A 101 16.17 -4.46 0.25
C THR A 101 16.16 -5.91 0.66
N ALA A 102 15.95 -6.13 1.94
CA ALA A 102 15.87 -7.47 2.50
C ALA A 102 14.57 -8.18 2.16
N LEU A 103 13.72 -7.55 1.40
CA LEU A 103 12.50 -8.20 0.93
C LEU A 103 12.80 -9.34 -0.01
N ASN A 104 14.01 -9.37 -0.46
CA ASN A 104 14.48 -10.49 -1.26
C ASN A 104 14.54 -11.76 -0.42
#